data_8ec61f40557eae37153188f29e7e3189
#
_entry.id   8ec61f40557eae37153188f29e7e3189
#
_cell.length_a   1.000
_cell.length_b   1.000
_cell.length_c   1.000
_cell.angle_alpha   90.00
_cell.angle_beta   90.00
_cell.angle_gamma   90.00
#
_symmetry.space_group_name_H-M   'P 1'
#
loop_
_entity.id
_entity.type
_entity.pdbx_description
1 polymer ?
#
loop_
_entity_poly.entity_id
_entity_poly.type
_entity_poly.pdbx_seq_one_letter_code
_entity_poly.pdbx_strand_id
1 'polypeptide(L)'
;MAEILDIVDENGTPTGQTVDRETAHLKGIPHRTAHVWLLRVKDGSVQILLQKRAEHKSAFPGCYDISSAGHIPAGVDYVPSALRELKEELGVTATAEQLHYCGIRHIRYDDEFFGKEFHDRQVSKVYILPNDTDESGFELQKEEVDSVLWIDFDECVRSVRENAFKHCIIMEELMMLKDHFKSCLTIN
;
A
#
# COMPACT_ATOMS: atom_id res chain seq x y z
N MET A 1 18.12 -13.35 -0.51
CA MET A 1 19.01 -12.26 -0.05
C MET A 1 18.17 -11.34 0.80
N ALA A 2 18.73 -10.72 1.85
CA ALA A 2 17.99 -9.74 2.65
C ALA A 2 17.67 -8.50 1.79
N GLU A 3 16.46 -7.97 1.92
CA GLU A 3 16.06 -6.72 1.27
C GLU A 3 16.77 -5.55 1.95
N ILE A 4 17.51 -4.75 1.18
CA ILE A 4 18.26 -3.59 1.66
C ILE A 4 17.49 -2.32 1.33
N LEU A 5 17.29 -1.46 2.32
CA LEU A 5 16.53 -0.22 2.24
C LEU A 5 17.45 0.99 2.46
N ASP A 6 17.12 2.12 1.84
CA ASP A 6 17.75 3.39 2.19
C ASP A 6 17.20 3.89 3.53
N ILE A 7 18.09 4.34 4.42
CA ILE A 7 17.71 5.15 5.59
C ILE A 7 17.40 6.56 5.09
N VAL A 8 16.26 7.11 5.51
CA VAL A 8 15.76 8.39 4.99
C VAL A 8 15.51 9.43 6.09
N ASP A 9 15.47 10.69 5.69
CA ASP A 9 14.99 11.79 6.51
C ASP A 9 13.44 11.85 6.51
N GLU A 10 12.87 12.84 7.20
CA GLU A 10 11.43 13.06 7.28
C GLU A 10 10.73 13.37 5.95
N ASN A 11 11.49 13.78 4.93
CA ASN A 11 10.97 14.03 3.57
C ASN A 11 11.10 12.81 2.66
N GLY A 12 11.62 11.68 3.16
CA GLY A 12 11.91 10.48 2.38
C GLY A 12 13.17 10.60 1.52
N THR A 13 14.04 11.56 1.80
CA THR A 13 15.31 11.73 1.11
C THR A 13 16.35 10.76 1.68
N PRO A 14 17.03 9.94 0.84
CA PRO A 14 18.08 9.05 1.31
C PRO A 14 19.24 9.80 1.98
N THR A 15 19.66 9.30 3.15
CA THR A 15 20.80 9.85 3.91
C THR A 15 22.17 9.39 3.39
N GLY A 16 22.17 8.47 2.42
CA GLY A 16 23.38 7.79 1.94
C GLY A 16 23.76 6.56 2.77
N GLN A 17 22.98 6.21 3.78
CA GLN A 17 23.12 4.99 4.57
C GLN A 17 22.02 3.99 4.23
N THR A 18 22.32 2.71 4.42
CA THR A 18 21.37 1.63 4.15
C THR A 18 21.22 0.71 5.37
N VAL A 19 20.13 -0.04 5.39
CA VAL A 19 19.82 -1.02 6.44
C VAL A 19 19.07 -2.19 5.81
N ASP A 20 19.21 -3.39 6.36
CA ASP A 20 18.33 -4.49 6.00
C ASP A 20 16.93 -4.30 6.60
N ARG A 21 15.91 -4.80 5.92
CA ARG A 21 14.50 -4.64 6.29
C ARG A 21 14.18 -5.15 7.70
N GLU A 22 14.75 -6.31 8.11
CA GLU A 22 14.48 -6.89 9.42
C GLU A 22 14.99 -5.95 10.53
N THR A 23 16.22 -5.45 10.37
CA THR A 23 16.81 -4.46 11.28
C THR A 23 16.04 -3.14 11.29
N ALA A 24 15.55 -2.68 10.12
CA ALA A 24 14.76 -1.46 10.03
C ALA A 24 13.49 -1.54 10.90
N HIS A 25 12.75 -2.63 10.81
CA HIS A 25 11.56 -2.85 11.63
C HIS A 25 11.88 -3.16 13.10
N LEU A 26 12.96 -3.87 13.38
CA LEU A 26 13.35 -4.15 14.77
C LEU A 26 13.76 -2.89 15.54
N LYS A 27 14.39 -1.92 14.85
CA LYS A 27 14.94 -0.71 15.46
C LYS A 27 14.13 0.55 15.18
N GLY A 28 13.06 0.47 14.40
CA GLY A 28 12.28 1.62 13.99
C GLY A 28 13.08 2.63 13.14
N ILE A 29 13.88 2.13 12.19
CA ILE A 29 14.68 2.99 11.31
C ILE A 29 13.81 3.50 10.17
N PRO A 30 13.76 4.83 9.91
CA PRO A 30 12.96 5.41 8.85
C PRO A 30 13.40 4.91 7.46
N HIS A 31 12.44 4.44 6.69
CA HIS A 31 12.63 3.94 5.33
C HIS A 31 11.43 4.29 4.45
N ARG A 32 11.52 4.00 3.15
CA ARG A 32 10.51 4.38 2.16
C ARG A 32 9.61 3.22 1.78
N THR A 33 8.32 3.54 1.55
CA THR A 33 7.35 2.64 0.92
C THR A 33 6.55 3.36 -0.15
N ALA A 34 6.00 2.62 -1.11
CA ALA A 34 5.06 3.13 -2.09
C ALA A 34 3.71 2.42 -1.90
N HIS A 35 2.64 3.19 -1.84
CA HIS A 35 1.26 2.72 -1.70
C HIS A 35 0.48 3.05 -2.96
N VAL A 36 -0.15 2.05 -3.57
CA VAL A 36 -0.99 2.23 -4.74
C VAL A 36 -2.38 1.71 -4.45
N TRP A 37 -3.37 2.58 -4.61
CA TRP A 37 -4.77 2.27 -4.50
C TRP A 37 -5.40 2.15 -5.88
N LEU A 38 -5.95 0.99 -6.20
CA LEU A 38 -6.73 0.81 -7.42
C LEU A 38 -8.16 1.27 -7.17
N LEU A 39 -8.65 2.17 -8.02
CA LEU A 39 -9.99 2.72 -7.95
C LEU A 39 -10.72 2.59 -9.28
N ARG A 40 -12.03 2.41 -9.21
CA ARG A 40 -12.92 2.47 -10.37
C ARG A 40 -14.24 3.18 -10.05
N VAL A 41 -14.96 3.57 -11.09
CA VAL A 41 -16.36 3.98 -10.98
C VAL A 41 -17.22 2.86 -11.57
N LYS A 42 -18.08 2.28 -10.76
CA LYS A 42 -19.03 1.23 -11.19
C LYS A 42 -20.42 1.54 -10.65
N ASP A 43 -21.42 1.51 -11.51
CA ASP A 43 -22.83 1.79 -11.19
C ASP A 43 -23.04 3.14 -10.46
N GLY A 44 -22.25 4.17 -10.82
CA GLY A 44 -22.30 5.49 -10.21
C GLY A 44 -21.58 5.63 -8.87
N SER A 45 -20.98 4.56 -8.36
CA SER A 45 -20.20 4.53 -7.12
C SER A 45 -18.71 4.46 -7.37
N VAL A 46 -17.92 5.11 -6.50
CA VAL A 46 -16.47 4.92 -6.45
C VAL A 46 -16.18 3.65 -5.67
N GLN A 47 -15.50 2.70 -6.29
CA GLN A 47 -15.03 1.48 -5.65
C GLN A 47 -13.51 1.49 -5.49
N ILE A 48 -13.03 0.87 -4.42
CA ILE A 48 -11.62 0.72 -4.07
C ILE A 48 -11.29 -0.76 -3.99
N LEU A 49 -10.14 -1.17 -4.53
CA LEU A 49 -9.66 -2.54 -4.42
C LEU A 49 -8.90 -2.71 -3.10
N LEU A 50 -9.30 -3.68 -2.31
CA LEU A 50 -8.54 -4.15 -1.15
C LEU A 50 -7.83 -5.44 -1.51
N GLN A 51 -6.59 -5.63 -1.03
CA GLN A 51 -5.97 -6.94 -0.99
C GLN A 51 -6.18 -7.59 0.38
N LYS A 52 -6.34 -8.90 0.42
CA LYS A 52 -6.25 -9.68 1.64
C LYS A 52 -4.86 -10.29 1.71
N ARG A 53 -4.11 -9.92 2.75
CA ARG A 53 -2.74 -10.40 2.97
C ARG A 53 -2.73 -11.90 3.24
N ALA A 54 -1.73 -12.59 2.73
CA ALA A 54 -1.58 -14.02 2.98
C ALA A 54 -1.43 -14.32 4.49
N GLU A 55 -1.98 -15.45 4.94
CA GLU A 55 -2.01 -15.83 6.37
C GLU A 55 -0.63 -16.10 6.97
N HIS A 56 0.38 -16.35 6.15
CA HIS A 56 1.76 -16.61 6.60
C HIS A 56 2.66 -15.37 6.62
N LYS A 57 2.12 -14.18 6.37
CA LYS A 57 2.89 -12.93 6.45
C LYS A 57 3.36 -12.66 7.87
N SER A 58 4.59 -12.17 8.00
CA SER A 58 5.23 -11.86 9.29
C SER A 58 4.57 -10.70 10.05
N ALA A 59 3.86 -9.82 9.36
CA ALA A 59 3.09 -8.73 9.94
C ALA A 59 1.71 -8.68 9.32
N PHE A 60 0.68 -8.40 10.12
CA PHE A 60 -0.72 -8.28 9.72
C PHE A 60 -1.25 -9.47 8.89
N PRO A 61 -1.03 -10.75 9.29
CA PRO A 61 -1.51 -11.90 8.54
C PRO A 61 -3.03 -11.89 8.38
N GLY A 62 -3.52 -12.17 7.18
CA GLY A 62 -4.95 -12.25 6.85
C GLY A 62 -5.75 -10.96 6.99
N CYS A 63 -5.09 -9.81 7.18
CA CYS A 63 -5.75 -8.50 7.17
C CYS A 63 -6.08 -8.05 5.75
N TYR A 64 -7.19 -7.32 5.60
CA TYR A 64 -7.40 -6.48 4.43
C TYR A 64 -6.49 -5.25 4.49
N ASP A 65 -5.93 -4.88 3.35
CA ASP A 65 -4.92 -3.85 3.20
C ASP A 65 -5.13 -3.04 1.91
N ILE A 66 -4.25 -2.08 1.66
CA ILE A 66 -4.09 -1.29 0.43
C ILE A 66 -4.04 -2.23 -0.78
N SER A 67 -4.44 -1.77 -1.97
CA SER A 67 -4.43 -2.61 -3.18
C SER A 67 -3.06 -3.20 -3.48
N SER A 68 -2.00 -2.40 -3.40
CA SER A 68 -0.60 -2.84 -3.48
C SER A 68 0.30 -1.90 -2.68
N ALA A 69 1.21 -2.45 -1.89
CA ALA A 69 2.14 -1.67 -1.09
C ALA A 69 3.47 -2.41 -0.89
N GLY A 70 4.57 -1.72 -1.14
CA GLY A 70 5.89 -2.33 -1.02
C GLY A 70 6.97 -1.39 -0.52
N HIS A 71 8.03 -1.99 0.02
CA HIS A 71 9.25 -1.30 0.38
C HIS A 71 10.01 -0.88 -0.86
N ILE A 72 10.74 0.22 -0.74
CA ILE A 72 11.60 0.72 -1.82
C ILE A 72 13.03 0.26 -1.58
N PRO A 73 13.58 -0.61 -2.44
CA PRO A 73 14.96 -1.06 -2.33
C PRO A 73 15.94 0.12 -2.39
N ALA A 74 17.08 -0.02 -1.73
CA ALA A 74 18.12 0.98 -1.72
C ALA A 74 18.54 1.39 -3.15
N GLY A 75 18.62 2.71 -3.39
CA GLY A 75 18.98 3.28 -4.68
C GLY A 75 17.85 3.29 -5.73
N VAL A 76 16.64 2.78 -5.41
CA VAL A 76 15.47 2.82 -6.29
C VAL A 76 14.56 3.98 -5.88
N ASP A 77 13.75 4.51 -6.82
CA ASP A 77 12.78 5.58 -6.52
C ASP A 77 11.37 5.01 -6.34
N TYR A 78 10.44 5.86 -5.87
CA TYR A 78 9.05 5.54 -5.54
C TYR A 78 8.26 4.96 -6.72
N VAL A 79 8.25 5.65 -7.87
CA VAL A 79 7.43 5.23 -9.03
C VAL A 79 7.89 3.87 -9.60
N PRO A 80 9.18 3.63 -9.87
CA PRO A 80 9.63 2.31 -10.30
C PRO A 80 9.28 1.19 -9.32
N SER A 81 9.37 1.44 -8.01
CA SER A 81 9.00 0.46 -6.98
C SER A 81 7.50 0.20 -6.97
N ALA A 82 6.66 1.25 -7.04
CA ALA A 82 5.22 1.12 -7.11
C ALA A 82 4.75 0.26 -8.31
N LEU A 83 5.33 0.52 -9.50
CA LEU A 83 5.03 -0.24 -10.71
C LEU A 83 5.48 -1.70 -10.64
N ARG A 84 6.61 -1.96 -9.99
CA ARG A 84 7.13 -3.29 -9.74
C ARG A 84 6.17 -4.08 -8.82
N GLU A 85 5.78 -3.51 -7.67
CA GLU A 85 4.87 -4.16 -6.72
C GLU A 85 3.50 -4.46 -7.34
N LEU A 86 2.93 -3.49 -8.09
CA LEU A 86 1.68 -3.72 -8.83
C LEU A 86 1.77 -4.94 -9.76
N LYS A 87 2.91 -5.07 -10.46
CA LYS A 87 3.13 -6.19 -11.39
C LYS A 87 3.35 -7.51 -10.65
N GLU A 88 4.12 -7.50 -9.56
CA GLU A 88 4.45 -8.69 -8.79
C GLU A 88 3.23 -9.19 -7.99
N GLU A 89 2.56 -8.30 -7.25
CA GLU A 89 1.45 -8.69 -6.35
C GLU A 89 0.13 -8.97 -7.08
N LEU A 90 -0.20 -8.18 -8.11
CA LEU A 90 -1.53 -8.19 -8.75
C LEU A 90 -1.50 -8.53 -10.26
N GLY A 91 -0.32 -8.66 -10.88
CA GLY A 91 -0.21 -8.83 -12.33
C GLY A 91 -0.50 -7.55 -13.13
N VAL A 92 -0.70 -6.41 -12.48
CA VAL A 92 -1.08 -5.15 -13.13
C VAL A 92 0.14 -4.48 -13.74
N THR A 93 0.07 -4.20 -15.05
CA THR A 93 1.07 -3.42 -15.76
C THR A 93 0.54 -1.99 -15.99
N ALA A 94 1.27 -1.00 -15.51
CA ALA A 94 0.93 0.41 -15.65
C ALA A 94 2.18 1.23 -16.02
N THR A 95 1.97 2.50 -16.39
CA THR A 95 3.04 3.47 -16.64
C THR A 95 3.05 4.55 -15.56
N ALA A 96 4.16 5.30 -15.47
CA ALA A 96 4.30 6.38 -14.49
C ALA A 96 3.19 7.45 -14.63
N GLU A 97 2.77 7.73 -15.86
CA GLU A 97 1.76 8.75 -16.18
C GLU A 97 0.34 8.34 -15.73
N GLN A 98 0.10 7.04 -15.50
CA GLN A 98 -1.17 6.53 -15.01
C GLN A 98 -1.27 6.59 -13.48
N LEU A 99 -0.15 6.77 -12.77
CA LEU A 99 -0.14 6.93 -11.33
C LEU A 99 -0.45 8.37 -10.93
N HIS A 100 -1.59 8.59 -10.27
CA HIS A 100 -1.97 9.88 -9.72
C HIS A 100 -1.41 10.04 -8.30
N TYR A 101 -0.43 10.92 -8.13
CA TYR A 101 0.17 11.17 -6.83
C TYR A 101 -0.80 11.91 -5.89
N CYS A 102 -1.01 11.37 -4.69
CA CYS A 102 -1.92 11.92 -3.69
C CYS A 102 -1.21 12.64 -2.54
N GLY A 103 0.03 12.30 -2.24
CA GLY A 103 0.77 12.94 -1.15
C GLY A 103 1.76 12.00 -0.46
N ILE A 104 2.41 12.56 0.58
CA ILE A 104 3.29 11.81 1.47
C ILE A 104 2.52 11.50 2.76
N ARG A 105 2.75 10.32 3.29
CA ARG A 105 2.28 9.89 4.59
C ARG A 105 3.43 9.37 5.44
N HIS A 106 3.43 9.76 6.72
CA HIS A 106 4.37 9.24 7.72
C HIS A 106 3.67 8.18 8.56
N ILE A 107 4.22 6.98 8.57
CA ILE A 107 3.73 5.87 9.38
C ILE A 107 4.64 5.73 10.59
N ARG A 108 4.03 5.69 11.78
CA ARG A 108 4.68 5.35 13.05
C ARG A 108 3.77 4.36 13.75
N TYR A 109 4.20 3.11 13.78
CA TYR A 109 3.43 2.02 14.35
C TYR A 109 4.36 1.11 15.16
N ASP A 110 3.94 0.75 16.35
CA ASP A 110 4.70 -0.15 17.25
C ASP A 110 3.76 -1.29 17.66
N ASP A 111 4.22 -2.53 17.50
CA ASP A 111 3.47 -3.73 17.86
C ASP A 111 4.42 -4.91 18.07
N GLU A 112 3.87 -6.08 18.33
CA GLU A 112 4.57 -7.34 18.42
C GLU A 112 3.89 -8.39 17.53
N PHE A 113 4.66 -9.02 16.64
CA PHE A 113 4.18 -10.13 15.84
C PHE A 113 4.99 -11.39 16.09
N PHE A 114 4.30 -12.47 16.45
CA PHE A 114 4.93 -13.78 16.74
C PHE A 114 6.08 -13.72 17.74
N GLY A 115 5.94 -12.88 18.78
CA GLY A 115 6.94 -12.72 19.84
C GLY A 115 8.15 -11.86 19.44
N LYS A 116 8.08 -11.12 18.35
CA LYS A 116 9.11 -10.17 17.91
C LYS A 116 8.56 -8.75 17.90
N GLU A 117 9.32 -7.83 18.47
CA GLU A 117 9.02 -6.39 18.39
C GLU A 117 9.02 -5.93 16.92
N PHE A 118 8.07 -5.06 16.60
CA PHE A 118 7.91 -4.48 15.27
C PHE A 118 7.67 -2.98 15.39
N HIS A 119 8.63 -2.20 14.89
CA HIS A 119 8.62 -0.75 14.91
C HIS A 119 8.62 -0.22 13.49
N ASP A 120 7.46 0.15 12.99
CA ASP A 120 7.32 0.65 11.62
C ASP A 120 7.49 2.17 11.57
N ARG A 121 8.41 2.63 10.73
CA ARG A 121 8.72 4.04 10.52
C ARG A 121 8.88 4.27 9.03
N GLN A 122 7.76 4.60 8.36
CA GLN A 122 7.75 4.72 6.91
C GLN A 122 7.48 6.16 6.48
N VAL A 123 8.15 6.55 5.40
CA VAL A 123 7.79 7.72 4.58
C VAL A 123 7.22 7.17 3.27
N SER A 124 5.89 7.16 3.18
CA SER A 124 5.14 6.54 2.09
C SER A 124 4.66 7.58 1.10
N LYS A 125 4.90 7.36 -0.20
CA LYS A 125 4.17 8.09 -1.24
C LYS A 125 2.93 7.30 -1.64
N VAL A 126 1.79 7.99 -1.64
CA VAL A 126 0.48 7.41 -1.94
C VAL A 126 0.07 7.79 -3.35
N TYR A 127 -0.40 6.80 -4.10
CA TYR A 127 -0.84 6.95 -5.48
C TYR A 127 -2.22 6.32 -5.68
N ILE A 128 -2.99 6.86 -6.62
CA ILE A 128 -4.19 6.23 -7.18
C ILE A 128 -3.86 5.74 -8.59
N LEU A 129 -4.32 4.55 -8.92
CA LEU A 129 -4.34 3.99 -10.27
C LEU A 129 -5.79 3.67 -10.66
N PRO A 130 -6.43 4.39 -11.59
CA PRO A 130 -7.71 3.97 -12.16
C PRO A 130 -7.56 2.61 -12.85
N ASN A 131 -8.41 1.64 -12.48
CA ASN A 131 -8.36 0.29 -13.02
C ASN A 131 -9.74 -0.37 -12.95
N ASP A 132 -10.18 -0.98 -14.05
CA ASP A 132 -11.53 -1.55 -14.22
C ASP A 132 -11.51 -3.10 -14.26
N THR A 133 -10.37 -3.73 -13.98
CA THR A 133 -10.22 -5.19 -13.96
C THR A 133 -11.11 -5.80 -12.87
N ASP A 134 -11.92 -6.78 -13.22
CA ASP A 134 -12.68 -7.55 -12.24
C ASP A 134 -11.75 -8.45 -11.40
N GLU A 135 -12.18 -8.86 -10.19
CA GLU A 135 -11.35 -9.62 -9.24
C GLU A 135 -10.69 -10.87 -9.86
N SER A 136 -11.40 -11.55 -10.75
CA SER A 136 -10.90 -12.77 -11.44
C SER A 136 -9.84 -12.48 -12.51
N GLY A 137 -9.64 -11.22 -12.89
CA GLY A 137 -8.66 -10.81 -13.89
C GLY A 137 -7.29 -10.48 -13.31
N PHE A 138 -7.13 -10.46 -11.98
CA PHE A 138 -5.83 -10.25 -11.35
C PHE A 138 -5.00 -11.53 -11.26
N GLU A 139 -3.71 -11.42 -11.54
CA GLU A 139 -2.73 -12.50 -11.35
C GLU A 139 -2.04 -12.31 -9.99
N LEU A 140 -2.60 -12.92 -8.94
CA LEU A 140 -2.15 -12.72 -7.57
C LEU A 140 -0.89 -13.52 -7.23
N GLN A 141 0.12 -12.85 -6.67
CA GLN A 141 1.27 -13.51 -6.04
C GLN A 141 0.82 -14.12 -4.70
N LYS A 142 0.53 -15.40 -4.70
CA LYS A 142 -0.10 -16.11 -3.56
C LYS A 142 0.73 -16.13 -2.29
N GLU A 143 2.03 -15.90 -2.40
CA GLU A 143 2.94 -15.73 -1.26
C GLU A 143 2.71 -14.40 -0.52
N GLU A 144 2.11 -13.40 -1.19
CA GLU A 144 1.86 -12.07 -0.64
C GLU A 144 0.38 -11.80 -0.44
N VAL A 145 -0.44 -12.14 -1.44
CA VAL A 145 -1.86 -11.78 -1.56
C VAL A 145 -2.73 -13.03 -1.66
N ASP A 146 -3.60 -13.25 -0.66
CA ASP A 146 -4.58 -14.35 -0.66
C ASP A 146 -5.69 -14.11 -1.68
N SER A 147 -6.30 -12.94 -1.64
CA SER A 147 -7.43 -12.54 -2.49
C SER A 147 -7.52 -11.02 -2.62
N VAL A 148 -8.36 -10.56 -3.54
CA VAL A 148 -8.72 -9.15 -3.70
C VAL A 148 -10.23 -8.98 -3.63
N LEU A 149 -10.68 -7.77 -3.25
CA LEU A 149 -12.09 -7.42 -3.11
C LEU A 149 -12.31 -5.98 -3.56
N TRP A 150 -13.21 -5.76 -4.52
CA TRP A 150 -13.77 -4.44 -4.78
C TRP A 150 -14.86 -4.11 -3.75
N ILE A 151 -14.73 -2.98 -3.08
CA ILE A 151 -15.70 -2.48 -2.10
C ILE A 151 -16.06 -1.02 -2.44
N ASP A 152 -17.30 -0.62 -2.21
CA ASP A 152 -17.68 0.79 -2.28
C ASP A 152 -16.84 1.62 -1.29
N PHE A 153 -16.37 2.79 -1.74
CA PHE A 153 -15.46 3.61 -0.94
C PHE A 153 -16.07 4.06 0.39
N ASP A 154 -17.31 4.52 0.38
CA ASP A 154 -17.97 5.00 1.60
C ASP A 154 -18.31 3.82 2.54
N GLU A 155 -18.59 2.64 1.98
CA GLU A 155 -18.70 1.40 2.75
C GLU A 155 -17.37 0.98 3.38
N CYS A 156 -16.27 1.05 2.63
CA CYS A 156 -14.93 0.80 3.16
C CYS A 156 -14.60 1.74 4.32
N VAL A 157 -14.83 3.05 4.16
CA VAL A 157 -14.61 4.05 5.20
C VAL A 157 -15.42 3.75 6.47
N ARG A 158 -16.70 3.37 6.31
CA ARG A 158 -17.55 2.98 7.43
C ARG A 158 -17.02 1.74 8.13
N SER A 159 -16.71 0.70 7.35
CA SER A 159 -16.26 -0.60 7.87
C SER A 159 -14.91 -0.51 8.58
N VAL A 160 -13.97 0.29 8.07
CA VAL A 160 -12.68 0.57 8.73
C VAL A 160 -12.89 1.31 10.06
N ARG A 161 -13.77 2.33 10.07
CA ARG A 161 -14.09 3.07 11.30
C ARG A 161 -14.71 2.20 12.38
N GLU A 162 -15.53 1.24 11.99
CA GLU A 162 -16.26 0.34 12.90
C GLU A 162 -15.50 -0.97 13.20
N ASN A 163 -14.30 -1.17 12.62
CA ASN A 163 -13.56 -2.45 12.67
C ASN A 163 -14.44 -3.65 12.27
N ALA A 164 -15.27 -3.48 11.23
CA ALA A 164 -16.21 -4.50 10.79
C ALA A 164 -15.54 -5.73 10.16
N PHE A 165 -14.28 -5.63 9.77
CA PHE A 165 -13.45 -6.75 9.30
C PHE A 165 -11.99 -6.57 9.78
N LYS A 166 -11.21 -7.64 9.74
CA LYS A 166 -9.78 -7.61 10.10
C LYS A 166 -9.00 -6.83 9.05
N HIS A 167 -8.39 -5.69 9.42
CA HIS A 167 -7.66 -4.83 8.49
C HIS A 167 -6.44 -4.16 9.14
N CYS A 168 -5.53 -3.68 8.32
CA CYS A 168 -4.45 -2.77 8.67
C CYS A 168 -4.53 -1.42 7.93
N ILE A 169 -5.69 -1.13 7.32
CA ILE A 169 -5.97 0.11 6.61
C ILE A 169 -6.09 1.26 7.61
N ILE A 170 -5.50 2.40 7.27
CA ILE A 170 -5.52 3.61 8.12
C ILE A 170 -6.45 4.66 7.52
N MET A 171 -7.37 5.16 8.35
CA MET A 171 -8.41 6.11 7.97
C MET A 171 -7.87 7.37 7.31
N GLU A 172 -6.74 7.89 7.80
CA GLU A 172 -6.11 9.09 7.27
C GLU A 172 -5.75 8.95 5.78
N GLU A 173 -5.28 7.78 5.37
CA GLU A 173 -4.93 7.51 3.98
C GLU A 173 -6.18 7.40 3.09
N LEU A 174 -7.26 6.77 3.57
CA LEU A 174 -8.54 6.77 2.85
C LEU A 174 -9.07 8.19 2.63
N MET A 175 -8.96 9.07 3.63
CA MET A 175 -9.40 10.46 3.47
C MET A 175 -8.53 11.23 2.47
N MET A 176 -7.22 10.98 2.44
CA MET A 176 -6.31 11.55 1.43
C MET A 176 -6.76 11.19 0.00
N LEU A 177 -7.19 9.95 -0.26
CA LEU A 177 -7.66 9.53 -1.58
C LEU A 177 -8.89 10.32 -2.03
N LYS A 178 -9.83 10.57 -1.14
CA LYS A 178 -11.10 11.23 -1.45
C LYS A 178 -10.92 12.60 -2.09
N ASP A 179 -9.90 13.34 -1.68
CA ASP A 179 -9.59 14.67 -2.20
C ASP A 179 -9.13 14.63 -3.68
N HIS A 180 -8.70 13.47 -4.15
CA HIS A 180 -8.18 13.26 -5.51
C HIS A 180 -9.17 12.62 -6.49
N PHE A 181 -10.36 12.17 -6.06
CA PHE A 181 -11.31 11.46 -6.92
C PHE A 181 -11.67 12.22 -8.19
N LYS A 182 -11.95 13.53 -8.08
CA LYS A 182 -12.36 14.36 -9.23
C LYS A 182 -11.25 14.54 -10.27
N SER A 183 -9.99 14.42 -9.86
CA SER A 183 -8.84 14.62 -10.74
C SER A 183 -8.38 13.33 -11.43
N CYS A 184 -8.65 12.17 -10.83
CA CYS A 184 -8.15 10.88 -11.33
C CYS A 184 -9.24 9.95 -11.85
N LEU A 185 -10.52 10.17 -11.50
CA LEU A 185 -11.63 9.36 -11.95
C LEU A 185 -12.56 10.19 -12.85
N THR A 186 -12.96 9.60 -14.00
CA THR A 186 -14.06 10.17 -14.80
C THR A 186 -15.38 9.87 -14.09
N ILE A 187 -15.82 10.81 -13.26
CA ILE A 187 -17.13 10.74 -12.60
C ILE A 187 -18.12 11.49 -13.51
N ASN A 188 -18.98 10.75 -14.23
CA ASN A 188 -20.05 11.30 -15.03
C ASN A 188 -21.25 11.69 -14.17
#